data_1648d1387387903d30cf5398699848a8
#
_entry.id   1648d1387387903d30cf5398699848a8
#
_cell.length_a   1.000
_cell.length_b   1.000
_cell.length_c   1.000
_cell.angle_alpha   90.00
_cell.angle_beta   90.00
_cell.angle_gamma   90.00
#
_symmetry.space_group_name_H-M   'P 1'
#
loop_
_entity.id
_entity.type
_entity.pdbx_description
1 polymer ?
#
loop_
_entity_poly.entity_id
_entity_poly.type
_entity_poly.pdbx_seq_one_letter_code
_entity_poly.pdbx_strand_id
1 'polypeptide(L)'
;ALAACGGSSSTSTAASSEAAPSVEAKAVDGLPDMSKETLNFSSDKVGSGSYNMIVAMSKVLEKAGGFQTVNVNPDSPGGMGAPYLFASGNTDLAFINGAPAKWAMEEGTLGKPATSGYAAVIGGLTAVCYINCVSNAFLQKYNVSTIEEIFEQKLPLRIGCSAKGSMDAEGAYLLLEYFGVTEDDLKSWGGSITNQGGDANADAISDGQIDFYIDHTSSASSTMAQIATSVDVTFLQWGDDLCSWFVSEKGFDLITIPANS
;
A
#
# COMPACT_ATOMS: atom_id res chain seq x y z
N ALA A 1 21.32 -53.79 18.31
CA ALA A 1 21.39 -53.16 19.62
C ALA A 1 20.81 -51.73 19.52
N LEU A 2 19.67 -51.53 20.20
CA LEU A 2 19.00 -50.26 20.35
C LEU A 2 19.79 -49.37 21.28
N ALA A 3 19.85 -48.09 20.98
CA ALA A 3 20.07 -47.05 21.99
C ALA A 3 19.20 -45.84 21.63
N ALA A 4 18.24 -45.57 22.49
CA ALA A 4 17.44 -44.39 22.51
C ALA A 4 18.25 -43.26 23.19
N CYS A 5 18.18 -42.03 22.67
CA CYS A 5 18.60 -40.85 23.39
C CYS A 5 17.60 -39.72 23.20
N GLY A 6 17.24 -39.22 24.32
CA GLY A 6 16.34 -38.27 24.81
C GLY A 6 16.08 -36.99 24.02
N GLY A 7 14.84 -36.67 23.95
CA GLY A 7 14.37 -35.38 23.50
C GLY A 7 14.58 -34.28 24.53
N SER A 8 15.23 -33.21 24.10
CA SER A 8 15.17 -31.94 24.81
C SER A 8 13.95 -31.18 24.29
N SER A 9 12.92 -31.10 25.10
CA SER A 9 11.76 -30.23 24.88
C SER A 9 12.19 -28.78 25.09
N SER A 10 12.40 -28.06 23.99
CA SER A 10 12.45 -26.60 24.02
C SER A 10 11.01 -26.07 24.15
N THR A 11 10.68 -25.61 25.33
CA THR A 11 9.48 -24.84 25.62
C THR A 11 9.58 -23.52 24.86
N SER A 12 8.91 -23.44 23.71
CA SER A 12 8.65 -22.16 23.09
C SER A 12 7.62 -21.42 23.95
N THR A 13 8.07 -20.38 24.65
CA THR A 13 7.19 -19.41 25.30
C THR A 13 6.46 -18.67 24.18
N ALA A 14 5.22 -19.06 23.92
CA ALA A 14 4.33 -18.26 23.10
C ALA A 14 4.18 -16.89 23.78
N ALA A 15 4.68 -15.85 23.12
CA ALA A 15 4.36 -14.48 23.50
C ALA A 15 2.84 -14.35 23.41
N SER A 16 2.16 -14.19 24.55
CA SER A 16 0.77 -13.84 24.61
C SER A 16 0.63 -12.47 23.94
N SER A 17 0.02 -12.42 22.76
CA SER A 17 -0.49 -11.17 22.23
C SER A 17 -1.52 -10.66 23.24
N GLU A 18 -1.20 -9.61 23.97
CA GLU A 18 -2.20 -8.85 24.70
C GLU A 18 -3.26 -8.43 23.68
N ALA A 19 -4.46 -8.96 23.83
CA ALA A 19 -5.60 -8.52 23.06
C ALA A 19 -5.77 -7.01 23.30
N ALA A 20 -5.73 -6.23 22.24
CA ALA A 20 -6.04 -4.81 22.31
C ALA A 20 -7.35 -4.64 23.10
N PRO A 21 -7.46 -3.63 23.97
CA PRO A 21 -8.66 -3.43 24.79
C PRO A 21 -9.87 -3.33 23.86
N SER A 22 -10.84 -4.22 24.03
CA SER A 22 -12.10 -4.18 23.31
C SER A 22 -12.83 -2.91 23.76
N VAL A 23 -12.78 -1.87 22.95
CA VAL A 23 -13.62 -0.70 23.15
C VAL A 23 -15.06 -1.17 22.92
N GLU A 24 -15.84 -1.24 23.99
CA GLU A 24 -17.28 -1.48 23.88
C GLU A 24 -17.89 -0.28 23.14
N ALA A 25 -18.24 -0.48 21.87
CA ALA A 25 -18.99 0.51 21.12
C ALA A 25 -20.39 0.64 21.79
N LYS A 26 -20.67 1.81 22.37
CA LYS A 26 -21.98 2.15 22.90
C LYS A 26 -22.81 2.80 21.80
N ALA A 27 -24.12 2.48 21.79
CA ALA A 27 -25.06 3.19 20.94
C ALA A 27 -24.97 4.71 21.20
N VAL A 28 -25.01 5.50 20.16
CA VAL A 28 -24.96 6.97 20.21
C VAL A 28 -26.41 7.47 20.20
N ASP A 29 -26.80 8.20 21.26
CA ASP A 29 -28.13 8.77 21.34
C ASP A 29 -28.34 9.86 20.27
N GLY A 30 -29.55 9.89 19.70
CA GLY A 30 -29.94 10.92 18.71
C GLY A 30 -29.61 10.59 17.28
N LEU A 31 -29.07 9.43 16.96
CA LEU A 31 -28.92 8.96 15.60
C LEU A 31 -30.28 8.54 15.01
N PRO A 32 -30.47 8.65 13.66
CA PRO A 32 -31.62 8.06 12.98
C PRO A 32 -31.71 6.55 13.22
N ASP A 33 -32.92 6.02 13.16
CA ASP A 33 -33.12 4.56 13.22
C ASP A 33 -32.61 3.91 11.93
N MET A 34 -31.46 3.26 12.01
CA MET A 34 -30.80 2.56 10.92
C MET A 34 -31.02 1.04 11.01
N SER A 35 -31.90 0.56 11.89
CA SER A 35 -32.09 -0.87 12.17
C SER A 35 -32.60 -1.71 11.00
N LYS A 36 -33.02 -1.07 9.92
CA LYS A 36 -33.47 -1.70 8.67
C LYS A 36 -32.55 -1.40 7.50
N GLU A 37 -31.52 -0.59 7.71
CA GLU A 37 -30.60 -0.16 6.65
C GLU A 37 -29.39 -1.08 6.55
N THR A 38 -29.00 -1.34 5.33
CA THR A 38 -27.77 -2.05 4.99
C THR A 38 -26.79 -1.07 4.39
N LEU A 39 -25.56 -1.07 4.89
CA LEU A 39 -24.46 -0.24 4.40
C LEU A 39 -23.49 -1.10 3.59
N ASN A 40 -23.13 -0.65 2.41
CA ASN A 40 -22.09 -1.28 1.58
C ASN A 40 -20.78 -0.50 1.74
N PHE A 41 -19.75 -1.16 2.25
CA PHE A 41 -18.46 -0.56 2.53
C PHE A 41 -17.39 -1.22 1.65
N SER A 42 -16.95 -0.51 0.62
CA SER A 42 -15.90 -0.99 -0.29
C SER A 42 -14.52 -0.85 0.32
N SER A 43 -13.73 -1.88 0.13
CA SER A 43 -12.38 -1.99 0.66
C SER A 43 -11.39 -2.58 -0.34
N ASP A 44 -10.13 -2.60 0.03
CA ASP A 44 -9.07 -3.33 -0.65
C ASP A 44 -9.27 -4.85 -0.49
N LYS A 45 -8.39 -5.63 -1.12
CA LYS A 45 -8.38 -7.11 -1.08
C LYS A 45 -8.43 -7.67 0.34
N VAL A 46 -9.07 -8.82 0.48
CA VAL A 46 -9.12 -9.57 1.76
C VAL A 46 -7.72 -9.77 2.33
N GLY A 47 -7.57 -9.49 3.63
CA GLY A 47 -6.31 -9.64 4.35
C GLY A 47 -5.38 -8.42 4.31
N SER A 48 -5.67 -7.39 3.50
CA SER A 48 -4.93 -6.13 3.56
C SER A 48 -5.20 -5.38 4.87
N GLY A 49 -4.29 -4.47 5.23
CA GLY A 49 -4.46 -3.63 6.43
C GLY A 49 -5.74 -2.80 6.39
N SER A 50 -6.04 -2.20 5.24
CA SER A 50 -7.27 -1.43 5.01
C SER A 50 -8.52 -2.30 5.10
N TYR A 51 -8.52 -3.51 4.53
CA TYR A 51 -9.62 -4.45 4.69
C TYR A 51 -9.89 -4.79 6.15
N ASN A 52 -8.85 -5.15 6.90
CA ASN A 52 -8.98 -5.50 8.32
C ASN A 52 -9.50 -4.33 9.15
N MET A 53 -9.05 -3.11 8.85
CA MET A 53 -9.55 -1.89 9.49
C MET A 53 -11.04 -1.68 9.20
N ILE A 54 -11.48 -1.84 7.95
CA ILE A 54 -12.89 -1.69 7.57
C ILE A 54 -13.75 -2.76 8.21
N VAL A 55 -13.28 -4.00 8.32
CA VAL A 55 -13.97 -5.06 9.09
C VAL A 55 -14.14 -4.67 10.56
N ALA A 56 -13.14 -4.05 11.17
CA ALA A 56 -13.29 -3.54 12.54
C ALA A 56 -14.29 -2.39 12.61
N MET A 57 -14.24 -1.44 11.68
CA MET A 57 -15.18 -0.32 11.59
C MET A 57 -16.63 -0.79 11.35
N SER A 58 -16.83 -1.83 10.51
CA SER A 58 -18.17 -2.36 10.26
C SER A 58 -18.85 -2.83 11.55
N LYS A 59 -18.10 -3.43 12.46
CA LYS A 59 -18.65 -3.85 13.78
C LYS A 59 -19.03 -2.67 14.67
N VAL A 60 -18.28 -1.57 14.58
CA VAL A 60 -18.64 -0.32 15.29
C VAL A 60 -19.91 0.28 14.68
N LEU A 61 -20.03 0.34 13.36
CA LEU A 61 -21.22 0.87 12.68
C LEU A 61 -22.47 0.04 12.98
N GLU A 62 -22.36 -1.29 13.01
CA GLU A 62 -23.48 -2.16 13.42
C GLU A 62 -23.89 -1.90 14.87
N LYS A 63 -22.94 -1.83 15.79
CA LYS A 63 -23.23 -1.69 17.23
C LYS A 63 -23.61 -0.27 17.64
N ALA A 64 -22.83 0.73 17.27
CA ALA A 64 -23.02 2.12 17.68
C ALA A 64 -23.90 2.91 16.72
N GLY A 65 -23.81 2.64 15.43
CA GLY A 65 -24.60 3.29 14.38
C GLY A 65 -25.98 2.66 14.17
N GLY A 66 -26.20 1.46 14.72
CA GLY A 66 -27.49 0.77 14.68
C GLY A 66 -27.87 0.22 13.31
N PHE A 67 -26.91 0.09 12.36
CA PHE A 67 -27.19 -0.53 11.07
C PHE A 67 -27.55 -2.01 11.23
N GLN A 68 -28.50 -2.49 10.43
CA GLN A 68 -28.88 -3.89 10.40
C GLN A 68 -27.70 -4.76 9.97
N THR A 69 -26.98 -4.32 8.92
CA THR A 69 -25.85 -5.03 8.33
C THR A 69 -24.88 -4.03 7.72
N VAL A 70 -23.60 -4.26 7.89
CA VAL A 70 -22.54 -3.57 7.12
C VAL A 70 -21.79 -4.60 6.28
N ASN A 71 -22.04 -4.61 4.98
CA ASN A 71 -21.34 -5.46 4.04
C ASN A 71 -19.95 -4.88 3.76
N VAL A 72 -18.89 -5.66 3.97
CA VAL A 72 -17.53 -5.29 3.58
C VAL A 72 -17.19 -5.96 2.27
N ASN A 73 -17.04 -5.17 1.21
CA ASN A 73 -16.83 -5.63 -0.15
C ASN A 73 -15.36 -5.39 -0.57
N PRO A 74 -14.57 -6.45 -0.87
CA PRO A 74 -13.18 -6.29 -1.30
C PRO A 74 -13.10 -6.02 -2.82
N ASP A 75 -13.75 -4.95 -3.28
CA ASP A 75 -14.01 -4.63 -4.69
C ASP A 75 -13.26 -3.38 -5.21
N SER A 76 -12.44 -2.76 -4.36
CA SER A 76 -11.62 -1.59 -4.70
C SER A 76 -10.14 -1.79 -4.34
N PRO A 77 -9.40 -2.65 -5.05
CA PRO A 77 -7.97 -2.86 -4.79
C PRO A 77 -7.18 -1.53 -4.82
N GLY A 78 -6.41 -1.29 -3.75
CA GLY A 78 -5.63 -0.06 -3.60
C GLY A 78 -6.45 1.22 -3.43
N GLY A 79 -7.78 1.11 -3.31
CA GLY A 79 -8.68 2.25 -3.12
C GLY A 79 -8.93 3.11 -4.36
N MET A 80 -8.20 2.95 -5.45
CA MET A 80 -8.29 3.82 -6.64
C MET A 80 -9.62 3.67 -7.41
N GLY A 81 -10.27 2.52 -7.30
CA GLY A 81 -11.57 2.24 -7.94
C GLY A 81 -12.79 2.80 -7.20
N ALA A 82 -12.65 3.14 -5.92
CA ALA A 82 -13.75 3.54 -5.05
C ALA A 82 -14.59 4.71 -5.57
N PRO A 83 -14.03 5.79 -6.16
CA PRO A 83 -14.81 6.89 -6.72
C PRO A 83 -15.85 6.43 -7.76
N TYR A 84 -15.51 5.42 -8.55
CA TYR A 84 -16.38 4.90 -9.58
C TYR A 84 -17.45 3.93 -9.05
N LEU A 85 -17.22 3.33 -7.90
CA LEU A 85 -18.23 2.55 -7.18
C LEU A 85 -19.31 3.46 -6.60
N PHE A 86 -18.94 4.64 -6.06
CA PHE A 86 -19.90 5.67 -5.67
C PHE A 86 -20.73 6.14 -6.87
N ALA A 87 -20.09 6.48 -7.98
CA ALA A 87 -20.76 6.95 -9.18
C ALA A 87 -21.76 5.93 -9.76
N SER A 88 -21.51 4.62 -9.56
CA SER A 88 -22.41 3.55 -9.99
C SER A 88 -23.45 3.15 -8.93
N GLY A 89 -23.42 3.75 -7.74
CA GLY A 89 -24.32 3.41 -6.63
C GLY A 89 -24.05 2.05 -5.99
N ASN A 90 -22.85 1.49 -6.17
CA ASN A 90 -22.49 0.16 -5.66
C ASN A 90 -21.88 0.20 -4.26
N THR A 91 -21.57 1.39 -3.72
CA THR A 91 -21.03 1.57 -2.38
C THR A 91 -21.58 2.82 -1.71
N ASP A 92 -21.71 2.76 -0.41
CA ASP A 92 -22.13 3.86 0.46
C ASP A 92 -20.95 4.49 1.18
N LEU A 93 -19.95 3.67 1.54
CA LEU A 93 -18.66 4.06 2.11
C LEU A 93 -17.53 3.35 1.38
N ALA A 94 -16.36 3.95 1.36
CA ALA A 94 -15.16 3.30 0.83
C ALA A 94 -13.90 3.80 1.53
N PHE A 95 -12.91 2.93 1.62
CA PHE A 95 -11.55 3.35 1.90
C PHE A 95 -10.90 3.81 0.59
N ILE A 96 -10.29 4.99 0.64
CA ILE A 96 -9.53 5.55 -0.49
C ILE A 96 -8.38 6.39 0.04
N ASN A 97 -7.27 6.41 -0.67
CA ASN A 97 -6.18 7.34 -0.41
C ASN A 97 -6.53 8.74 -0.91
N GLY A 98 -6.03 9.79 -0.25
CA GLY A 98 -6.39 11.17 -0.54
C GLY A 98 -6.05 11.63 -1.96
N ALA A 99 -4.82 11.34 -2.43
CA ALA A 99 -4.38 11.73 -3.76
C ALA A 99 -5.26 11.12 -4.88
N PRO A 100 -5.49 9.79 -4.97
CA PRO A 100 -6.36 9.23 -5.99
C PRO A 100 -7.83 9.67 -5.87
N ALA A 101 -8.30 10.01 -4.67
CA ALA A 101 -9.63 10.61 -4.52
C ALA A 101 -9.70 11.98 -5.24
N LYS A 102 -8.67 12.80 -5.09
CA LYS A 102 -8.56 14.09 -5.78
C LYS A 102 -8.44 13.90 -7.29
N TRP A 103 -7.54 13.06 -7.76
CA TRP A 103 -7.36 12.80 -9.20
C TRP A 103 -8.64 12.33 -9.88
N ALA A 104 -9.37 11.40 -9.24
CA ALA A 104 -10.64 10.93 -9.79
C ALA A 104 -11.69 12.03 -9.92
N MET A 105 -11.65 13.09 -9.11
CA MET A 105 -12.53 14.25 -9.21
C MET A 105 -12.09 15.25 -10.29
N GLU A 106 -10.79 15.44 -10.46
CA GLU A 106 -10.23 16.49 -11.31
C GLU A 106 -10.00 16.03 -12.76
N GLU A 107 -9.43 14.86 -12.95
CA GLU A 107 -9.00 14.37 -14.27
C GLU A 107 -9.41 12.93 -14.57
N GLY A 108 -9.82 12.19 -13.56
CA GLY A 108 -10.10 10.76 -13.67
C GLY A 108 -8.89 9.89 -13.37
N THR A 109 -9.14 8.60 -13.11
CA THR A 109 -8.11 7.59 -12.84
C THR A 109 -8.46 6.28 -13.51
N LEU A 110 -7.50 5.35 -13.63
CA LEU A 110 -7.69 4.02 -14.21
C LEU A 110 -8.27 4.06 -15.64
N GLY A 111 -7.92 5.08 -16.42
CA GLY A 111 -8.44 5.28 -17.77
C GLY A 111 -9.93 5.64 -17.84
N LYS A 112 -10.53 6.03 -16.71
CA LYS A 112 -11.92 6.49 -16.63
C LYS A 112 -11.96 8.01 -16.51
N PRO A 113 -13.04 8.66 -16.99
CA PRO A 113 -13.19 10.11 -16.89
C PRO A 113 -13.37 10.56 -15.44
N ALA A 114 -13.19 11.86 -15.21
CA ALA A 114 -13.46 12.48 -13.91
C ALA A 114 -14.86 12.14 -13.40
N THR A 115 -14.96 11.94 -12.09
CA THR A 115 -16.22 11.60 -11.42
C THR A 115 -16.36 12.38 -10.12
N SER A 116 -17.58 12.55 -9.66
CA SER A 116 -17.90 13.31 -8.44
C SER A 116 -19.05 12.65 -7.68
N GLY A 117 -19.53 13.29 -6.61
CA GLY A 117 -20.66 12.79 -5.82
C GLY A 117 -20.25 12.00 -4.59
N TYR A 118 -18.99 12.08 -4.18
CA TYR A 118 -18.49 11.56 -2.91
C TYR A 118 -17.79 12.65 -2.13
N ALA A 119 -17.65 12.45 -0.83
CA ALA A 119 -16.96 13.36 0.07
C ALA A 119 -16.20 12.58 1.15
N ALA A 120 -15.13 13.20 1.67
CA ALA A 120 -14.41 12.63 2.80
C ALA A 120 -15.25 12.76 4.08
N VAL A 121 -15.45 11.65 4.78
CA VAL A 121 -16.15 11.60 6.08
C VAL A 121 -15.16 11.62 7.23
N ILE A 122 -14.04 10.91 7.08
CA ILE A 122 -12.97 10.81 8.07
C ILE A 122 -11.63 10.66 7.35
N GLY A 123 -10.59 11.25 7.90
CA GLY A 123 -9.22 11.13 7.40
C GLY A 123 -8.24 10.71 8.49
N GLY A 124 -7.00 10.43 8.10
CA GLY A 124 -5.93 10.08 9.02
C GLY A 124 -6.09 8.72 9.71
N LEU A 125 -6.83 7.80 9.12
CA LEU A 125 -7.06 6.46 9.67
C LEU A 125 -5.77 5.62 9.72
N THR A 126 -4.88 5.83 8.76
CA THR A 126 -3.58 5.20 8.70
C THR A 126 -2.61 6.09 7.93
N ALA A 127 -1.34 6.07 8.31
CA ALA A 127 -0.26 6.68 7.56
C ALA A 127 0.38 5.61 6.68
N VAL A 128 0.28 5.81 5.37
CA VAL A 128 0.95 5.00 4.36
C VAL A 128 1.79 5.92 3.47
N CYS A 129 2.90 5.42 2.99
CA CYS A 129 3.83 6.17 2.14
C CYS A 129 4.48 5.25 1.12
N TYR A 130 5.11 5.83 0.12
CA TYR A 130 5.99 5.07 -0.75
C TYR A 130 7.27 4.73 0.00
N ILE A 131 7.53 3.45 0.14
CA ILE A 131 8.77 2.89 0.65
C ILE A 131 9.42 2.13 -0.50
N ASN A 132 10.70 2.34 -0.69
CA ASN A 132 11.45 1.70 -1.77
C ASN A 132 12.77 1.14 -1.28
N CYS A 133 13.26 0.12 -1.94
CA CYS A 133 14.60 -0.39 -1.73
C CYS A 133 15.24 -0.83 -3.05
N VAL A 134 16.56 -0.72 -3.10
CA VAL A 134 17.39 -1.14 -4.23
C VAL A 134 18.40 -2.16 -3.76
N SER A 135 18.67 -3.20 -4.56
CA SER A 135 19.71 -4.16 -4.25
C SER A 135 21.09 -3.50 -4.27
N ASN A 136 21.91 -3.75 -3.25
CA ASN A 136 23.26 -3.20 -3.17
C ASN A 136 24.14 -3.71 -4.31
N ALA A 137 23.88 -4.90 -4.81
CA ALA A 137 24.55 -5.43 -5.99
C ALA A 137 24.33 -4.56 -7.23
N PHE A 138 23.10 -4.03 -7.45
CA PHE A 138 22.82 -3.09 -8.52
C PHE A 138 23.55 -1.77 -8.33
N LEU A 139 23.44 -1.17 -7.13
CA LEU A 139 24.10 0.10 -6.81
C LEU A 139 25.61 0.04 -7.02
N GLN A 140 26.26 -1.03 -6.52
CA GLN A 140 27.69 -1.24 -6.68
C GLN A 140 28.11 -1.48 -8.14
N LYS A 141 27.32 -2.29 -8.87
CA LYS A 141 27.60 -2.61 -10.28
C LYS A 141 27.69 -1.36 -11.16
N TYR A 142 26.79 -0.41 -10.92
CA TYR A 142 26.68 0.80 -11.71
C TYR A 142 27.31 2.04 -11.07
N ASN A 143 27.83 1.89 -9.85
CA ASN A 143 28.43 2.96 -9.03
C ASN A 143 27.51 4.17 -8.90
N VAL A 144 26.25 3.90 -8.45
CA VAL A 144 25.20 4.90 -8.20
C VAL A 144 24.68 4.78 -6.78
N SER A 145 24.09 5.85 -6.24
CA SER A 145 23.62 5.94 -4.86
C SER A 145 22.24 6.57 -4.72
N THR A 146 21.68 7.12 -5.79
CA THR A 146 20.38 7.80 -5.79
C THR A 146 19.49 7.30 -6.94
N ILE A 147 18.19 7.53 -6.82
CA ILE A 147 17.24 7.16 -7.88
C ILE A 147 17.45 8.06 -9.11
N GLU A 148 17.82 9.31 -8.91
CA GLU A 148 18.11 10.28 -9.96
C GLU A 148 19.27 9.79 -10.84
N GLU A 149 20.39 9.37 -10.24
CA GLU A 149 21.56 8.83 -10.98
C GLU A 149 21.18 7.60 -11.81
N ILE A 150 20.27 6.76 -11.32
CA ILE A 150 19.81 5.57 -12.06
C ILE A 150 19.09 5.97 -13.35
N PHE A 151 18.17 6.92 -13.26
CA PHE A 151 17.40 7.40 -14.42
C PHE A 151 18.21 8.29 -15.37
N GLU A 152 19.05 9.18 -14.85
CA GLU A 152 19.95 10.04 -15.66
C GLU A 152 20.91 9.22 -16.50
N GLN A 153 21.46 8.14 -15.94
CA GLN A 153 22.38 7.24 -16.65
C GLN A 153 21.64 6.19 -17.50
N LYS A 154 20.31 6.18 -17.51
CA LYS A 154 19.48 5.23 -18.27
C LYS A 154 19.83 3.76 -17.98
N LEU A 155 19.97 3.44 -16.69
CA LEU A 155 20.40 2.12 -16.27
C LEU A 155 19.26 1.09 -16.42
N PRO A 156 19.58 -0.20 -16.64
CA PRO A 156 18.60 -1.27 -16.87
C PRO A 156 17.91 -1.71 -15.57
N LEU A 157 17.16 -0.80 -14.93
CA LEU A 157 16.49 -1.03 -13.66
C LEU A 157 15.29 -1.97 -13.84
N ARG A 158 15.29 -3.09 -13.12
CA ARG A 158 14.15 -4.02 -13.05
C ARG A 158 13.34 -3.68 -11.80
N ILE A 159 12.17 -3.10 -12.02
CA ILE A 159 11.27 -2.60 -10.97
C ILE A 159 10.22 -3.67 -10.63
N GLY A 160 10.06 -3.99 -9.35
CA GLY A 160 8.94 -4.74 -8.80
C GLY A 160 7.95 -3.79 -8.13
N CYS A 161 6.66 -3.98 -8.39
CA CYS A 161 5.58 -3.28 -7.72
C CYS A 161 4.31 -4.15 -7.72
N SER A 162 3.26 -3.72 -7.06
CA SER A 162 2.01 -4.47 -6.97
C SER A 162 1.22 -4.50 -8.28
N ALA A 163 0.01 -5.05 -8.25
CA ALA A 163 -0.85 -5.16 -9.42
C ALA A 163 -1.19 -3.79 -10.03
N LYS A 164 -1.29 -3.71 -11.35
CA LYS A 164 -1.73 -2.49 -12.05
C LYS A 164 -3.07 -1.99 -11.48
N GLY A 165 -3.17 -0.67 -11.29
CA GLY A 165 -4.34 -0.04 -10.69
C GLY A 165 -4.33 0.00 -9.15
N SER A 166 -3.26 -0.44 -8.52
CA SER A 166 -3.00 -0.20 -7.10
C SER A 166 -2.10 1.02 -6.91
N MET A 167 -2.14 1.63 -5.72
CA MET A 167 -1.22 2.72 -5.37
C MET A 167 0.24 2.30 -5.39
N ASP A 168 0.54 1.04 -5.08
CA ASP A 168 1.90 0.50 -5.11
C ASP A 168 2.47 0.53 -6.54
N ALA A 169 1.66 0.09 -7.52
CA ALA A 169 2.04 0.16 -8.93
C ALA A 169 2.12 1.61 -9.41
N GLU A 170 1.20 2.47 -8.97
CA GLU A 170 1.17 3.88 -9.34
C GLU A 170 2.46 4.59 -8.96
N GLY A 171 3.07 4.27 -7.80
CA GLY A 171 4.37 4.82 -7.41
C GLY A 171 5.48 4.57 -8.42
N ALA A 172 5.53 3.38 -9.01
CA ALA A 172 6.50 3.07 -10.06
C ALA A 172 6.25 3.89 -11.34
N TYR A 173 5.00 4.05 -11.73
CA TYR A 173 4.64 4.84 -12.93
C TYR A 173 4.83 6.33 -12.71
N LEU A 174 4.56 6.86 -11.52
CA LEU A 174 4.83 8.25 -11.18
C LEU A 174 6.34 8.56 -11.17
N LEU A 175 7.18 7.62 -10.74
CA LEU A 175 8.63 7.77 -10.91
C LEU A 175 9.03 7.88 -12.38
N LEU A 176 8.50 7.01 -13.24
CA LEU A 176 8.76 7.11 -14.68
C LEU A 176 8.27 8.45 -15.24
N GLU A 177 7.08 8.90 -14.85
CA GLU A 177 6.53 10.19 -15.27
C GLU A 177 7.43 11.36 -14.88
N TYR A 178 7.89 11.40 -13.62
CA TYR A 178 8.78 12.45 -13.14
C TYR A 178 10.07 12.56 -13.97
N PHE A 179 10.67 11.43 -14.30
CA PHE A 179 11.90 11.39 -15.12
C PHE A 179 11.63 11.48 -16.61
N GLY A 180 10.38 11.60 -17.06
CA GLY A 180 10.02 11.65 -18.48
C GLY A 180 10.34 10.37 -19.23
N VAL A 181 10.25 9.22 -18.56
CA VAL A 181 10.61 7.89 -19.06
C VAL A 181 9.35 7.05 -19.26
N THR A 182 9.25 6.39 -20.40
CA THR A 182 8.17 5.43 -20.67
C THR A 182 8.60 4.00 -20.28
N GLU A 183 7.63 3.08 -20.18
CA GLU A 183 7.96 1.64 -20.01
C GLU A 183 8.83 1.13 -21.18
N ASP A 184 8.62 1.65 -22.39
CA ASP A 184 9.39 1.22 -23.56
C ASP A 184 10.82 1.79 -23.55
N ASP A 185 11.01 3.01 -23.04
CA ASP A 185 12.35 3.55 -22.78
C ASP A 185 13.08 2.68 -21.76
N LEU A 186 12.44 2.38 -20.63
CA LEU A 186 13.02 1.51 -19.60
C LEU A 186 13.40 0.14 -20.16
N LYS A 187 12.54 -0.47 -20.96
CA LYS A 187 12.83 -1.73 -21.67
C LYS A 187 14.01 -1.60 -22.65
N SER A 188 14.11 -0.47 -23.36
CA SER A 188 15.21 -0.22 -24.29
C SER A 188 16.57 -0.15 -23.59
N TRP A 189 16.59 0.23 -22.30
CA TRP A 189 17.79 0.21 -21.46
C TRP A 189 18.09 -1.19 -20.89
N GLY A 190 17.17 -2.15 -21.07
CA GLY A 190 17.26 -3.50 -20.52
C GLY A 190 16.56 -3.66 -19.15
N GLY A 191 15.81 -2.65 -18.70
CA GLY A 191 15.00 -2.69 -17.50
C GLY A 191 13.60 -3.27 -17.76
N SER A 192 12.79 -3.31 -16.70
CA SER A 192 11.40 -3.82 -16.77
C SER A 192 10.57 -3.34 -15.59
N ILE A 193 9.23 -3.41 -15.71
CA ILE A 193 8.31 -3.36 -14.58
C ILE A 193 7.61 -4.71 -14.45
N THR A 194 7.65 -5.29 -13.25
CA THR A 194 6.97 -6.53 -12.89
C THR A 194 5.88 -6.22 -11.86
N ASN A 195 4.62 -6.51 -12.21
CA ASN A 195 3.45 -6.27 -11.37
C ASN A 195 3.05 -7.56 -10.66
N GLN A 196 3.38 -7.69 -9.37
CA GLN A 196 3.09 -8.88 -8.55
C GLN A 196 2.88 -8.50 -7.08
N GLY A 197 2.41 -9.42 -6.24
CA GLY A 197 2.16 -9.14 -4.82
C GLY A 197 3.44 -8.90 -4.02
N GLY A 198 3.31 -8.30 -2.82
CA GLY A 198 4.43 -7.94 -1.95
C GLY A 198 5.36 -9.11 -1.62
N ASP A 199 4.81 -10.27 -1.24
CA ASP A 199 5.61 -11.47 -0.92
C ASP A 199 6.40 -11.97 -2.14
N ALA A 200 5.77 -11.98 -3.33
CA ALA A 200 6.45 -12.35 -4.57
C ALA A 200 7.54 -11.33 -4.97
N ASN A 201 7.36 -10.05 -4.65
CA ASN A 201 8.41 -9.04 -4.84
C ASN A 201 9.57 -9.22 -3.86
N ALA A 202 9.29 -9.61 -2.60
CA ALA A 202 10.33 -9.92 -1.62
C ALA A 202 11.18 -11.11 -2.07
N ASP A 203 10.55 -12.16 -2.59
CA ASP A 203 11.27 -13.30 -3.18
C ASP A 203 12.06 -12.87 -4.42
N ALA A 204 11.44 -12.09 -5.31
CA ALA A 204 12.08 -11.65 -6.57
C ALA A 204 13.31 -10.76 -6.35
N ILE A 205 13.33 -9.87 -5.34
CA ILE A 205 14.51 -9.07 -5.03
C ILE A 205 15.60 -9.94 -4.36
N SER A 206 15.21 -10.89 -3.53
CA SER A 206 16.13 -11.86 -2.91
C SER A 206 16.81 -12.71 -3.97
N ASP A 207 16.07 -13.16 -4.98
CA ASP A 207 16.57 -13.99 -6.07
C ASP A 207 17.29 -13.19 -7.18
N GLY A 208 17.36 -11.87 -7.05
CA GLY A 208 17.96 -11.00 -8.06
C GLY A 208 17.18 -10.94 -9.37
N GLN A 209 15.88 -11.21 -9.34
CA GLN A 209 14.99 -11.09 -10.50
C GLN A 209 14.53 -9.65 -10.72
N ILE A 210 14.43 -8.85 -9.65
CA ILE A 210 14.25 -7.40 -9.68
C ILE A 210 15.40 -6.72 -8.93
N ASP A 211 15.65 -5.45 -9.24
CA ASP A 211 16.70 -4.64 -8.62
C ASP A 211 16.13 -3.58 -7.67
N PHE A 212 14.91 -3.15 -7.92
CA PHE A 212 14.20 -2.10 -7.19
C PHE A 212 12.81 -2.59 -6.84
N TYR A 213 12.40 -2.42 -5.59
CA TYR A 213 11.04 -2.66 -5.14
C TYR A 213 10.45 -1.38 -4.55
N ILE A 214 9.23 -1.05 -4.96
CA ILE A 214 8.46 0.07 -4.41
C ILE A 214 7.09 -0.43 -3.96
N ASP A 215 6.68 0.03 -2.78
CA ASP A 215 5.41 -0.32 -2.15
C ASP A 215 4.76 0.92 -1.52
N HIS A 216 3.44 0.98 -1.52
CA HIS A 216 2.67 2.01 -0.83
C HIS A 216 2.13 1.43 0.48
N THR A 217 2.91 1.51 1.52
CA THR A 217 2.68 0.78 2.76
C THR A 217 3.04 1.61 4.00
N SER A 218 2.81 1.07 5.18
CA SER A 218 3.23 1.70 6.43
C SER A 218 4.69 1.39 6.75
N SER A 219 5.31 2.21 7.60
CA SER A 219 6.66 1.95 8.14
C SER A 219 6.77 0.62 8.91
N ALA A 220 5.64 0.08 9.38
CA ALA A 220 5.57 -1.21 10.06
C ALA A 220 5.28 -2.40 9.11
N SER A 221 5.52 -2.25 7.80
CA SER A 221 5.32 -3.33 6.83
C SER A 221 6.18 -4.55 7.13
N SER A 222 5.54 -5.70 7.33
CA SER A 222 6.24 -6.97 7.53
C SER A 222 7.08 -7.38 6.32
N THR A 223 6.60 -7.10 5.11
CA THR A 223 7.34 -7.37 3.85
C THR A 223 8.62 -6.54 3.78
N MET A 224 8.54 -5.23 4.08
CA MET A 224 9.73 -4.37 4.10
C MET A 224 10.72 -4.77 5.21
N ALA A 225 10.22 -5.14 6.39
CA ALA A 225 11.05 -5.64 7.49
C ALA A 225 11.74 -6.98 7.12
N GLN A 226 11.02 -7.89 6.45
CA GLN A 226 11.61 -9.13 5.94
C GLN A 226 12.72 -8.83 4.93
N ILE A 227 12.48 -7.97 3.95
CA ILE A 227 13.51 -7.59 2.97
C ILE A 227 14.72 -6.98 3.67
N ALA A 228 14.52 -6.02 4.58
CA ALA A 228 15.59 -5.35 5.31
C ALA A 228 16.49 -6.30 6.11
N THR A 229 15.95 -7.44 6.54
CA THR A 229 16.69 -8.42 7.37
C THR A 229 17.27 -9.59 6.57
N SER A 230 16.75 -9.87 5.37
CA SER A 230 17.12 -11.06 4.59
C SER A 230 17.81 -10.76 3.25
N VAL A 231 17.76 -9.53 2.78
CA VAL A 231 18.32 -9.11 1.48
C VAL A 231 19.29 -7.95 1.67
N ASP A 232 20.38 -7.95 0.93
CA ASP A 232 21.35 -6.85 0.94
C ASP A 232 20.83 -5.69 0.06
N VAL A 233 20.06 -4.78 0.68
CA VAL A 233 19.39 -3.65 0.03
C VAL A 233 19.71 -2.34 0.74
N THR A 234 19.51 -1.24 0.01
CA THR A 234 19.47 0.12 0.54
C THR A 234 18.08 0.71 0.31
N PHE A 235 17.47 1.26 1.36
CA PHE A 235 16.27 2.09 1.25
C PHE A 235 16.71 3.48 0.79
N LEU A 236 16.37 3.83 -0.46
CA LEU A 236 16.78 5.12 -1.01
C LEU A 236 15.90 6.24 -0.48
N GLN A 237 16.54 7.30 -0.02
CA GLN A 237 15.89 8.58 0.19
C GLN A 237 15.69 9.25 -1.18
N TRP A 238 14.50 9.80 -1.40
CA TRP A 238 14.24 10.60 -2.60
C TRP A 238 14.78 12.01 -2.42
N GLY A 239 15.25 12.59 -3.50
CA GLY A 239 15.72 13.98 -3.51
C GLY A 239 14.58 14.99 -3.28
N ASP A 240 14.95 16.18 -2.84
CA ASP A 240 13.97 17.23 -2.48
C ASP A 240 13.09 17.64 -3.67
N ASP A 241 13.62 17.66 -4.89
CA ASP A 241 12.88 18.02 -6.10
C ASP A 241 11.83 16.96 -6.43
N LEU A 242 12.17 15.66 -6.35
CA LEU A 242 11.24 14.56 -6.53
C LEU A 242 10.14 14.60 -5.47
N CYS A 243 10.49 14.78 -4.20
CA CYS A 243 9.52 14.92 -3.11
C CYS A 243 8.59 16.12 -3.33
N SER A 244 9.15 17.26 -3.73
CA SER A 244 8.38 18.48 -4.02
C SER A 244 7.39 18.27 -5.17
N TRP A 245 7.79 17.56 -6.21
CA TRP A 245 6.91 17.24 -7.34
C TRP A 245 5.74 16.33 -6.90
N PHE A 246 5.99 15.30 -6.09
CA PHE A 246 4.91 14.46 -5.55
C PHE A 246 3.91 15.28 -4.72
N VAL A 247 4.37 16.27 -3.97
CA VAL A 247 3.51 17.14 -3.16
C VAL A 247 2.73 18.11 -4.04
N SER A 248 3.41 18.88 -4.91
CA SER A 248 2.79 19.97 -5.67
C SER A 248 1.93 19.47 -6.83
N GLU A 249 2.43 18.51 -7.59
CA GLU A 249 1.75 18.06 -8.83
C GLU A 249 0.81 16.88 -8.58
N LYS A 250 1.11 16.03 -7.59
CA LYS A 250 0.34 14.79 -7.35
C LYS A 250 -0.52 14.83 -6.08
N GLY A 251 -0.35 15.85 -5.23
CA GLY A 251 -1.18 16.07 -4.04
C GLY A 251 -0.91 15.07 -2.91
N PHE A 252 0.31 14.56 -2.81
CA PHE A 252 0.78 13.78 -1.67
C PHE A 252 1.22 14.69 -0.53
N ASP A 253 1.31 14.12 0.67
CA ASP A 253 1.96 14.75 1.82
C ASP A 253 3.36 14.18 2.00
N LEU A 254 4.28 15.03 2.47
CA LEU A 254 5.63 14.60 2.83
C LEU A 254 5.61 13.94 4.21
N ILE A 255 6.17 12.73 4.30
CA ILE A 255 6.41 12.06 5.57
C ILE A 255 7.90 11.74 5.72
N THR A 256 8.42 11.93 6.93
CA THR A 256 9.78 11.50 7.28
C THR A 256 9.72 10.29 8.18
N ILE A 257 10.35 9.20 7.76
CA ILE A 257 10.53 7.99 8.57
C ILE A 257 11.88 8.11 9.26
N PRO A 258 11.94 8.23 10.60
CA PRO A 258 13.23 8.32 11.29
C PRO A 258 14.08 7.07 11.08
N ALA A 259 15.40 7.25 11.05
CA ALA A 259 16.31 6.11 11.02
C ALA A 259 16.12 5.27 12.29
N ASN A 260 16.11 3.95 12.14
CA ASN A 260 15.89 2.96 13.21
C ASN A 260 14.49 3.01 13.86
N SER A 261 13.47 3.49 13.15
CA SER A 261 12.08 3.45 13.61
C SER A 261 11.41 2.09 13.32
#